data_a4b47bbfe30af170b46adbea9fa0c0dd
#
_entry.id   a4b47bbfe30af170b46adbea9fa0c0dd
#
_cell.length_a   1.000
_cell.length_b   1.000
_cell.length_c   1.000
_cell.angle_alpha   90.00
_cell.angle_beta   90.00
_cell.angle_gamma   90.00
#
_symmetry.space_group_name_H-M   'P 1'
#
loop_
_entity.id
_entity.type
_entity.pdbx_description
1 polymer ?
#
loop_
_entity_poly.entity_id
_entity_poly.type
_entity_poly.pdbx_seq_one_letter_code
_entity_poly.pdbx_strand_id
1 'polypeptide(L)'
;MLESSEYTLNKKLGYISLRTQLQADEVLGVAFSFIYNGKTYQVGEFSTDNKENTSDCIYVKLLKGITMSPDMMFWDLMMKNVYSLGAYSVQKEKFKLNVTYQSDSTGTYVNYLPEGNCANQILIRVLGLDRLDTYDNPNPDGFFD
;
A
#
# COMPACT_ATOMS: atom_id res chain seq x y z
N MET A 1 12.53 -12.33 12.81
CA MET A 1 11.10 -12.50 12.48
C MET A 1 10.37 -11.33 13.12
N LEU A 2 9.43 -10.71 12.41
CA LEU A 2 8.65 -9.58 12.96
C LEU A 2 7.64 -10.09 13.98
N GLU A 3 7.51 -9.35 15.07
CA GLU A 3 6.48 -9.58 16.07
C GLU A 3 5.13 -9.02 15.60
N SER A 4 4.03 -9.57 16.12
CA SER A 4 2.66 -9.12 15.75
C SER A 4 2.39 -7.64 16.07
N SER A 5 3.17 -7.04 16.96
CA SER A 5 3.15 -5.61 17.29
C SER A 5 3.81 -4.72 16.25
N GLU A 6 4.65 -5.25 15.36
CA GLU A 6 5.45 -4.47 14.39
C GLU A 6 4.74 -4.29 13.05
N TYR A 7 3.67 -5.04 12.80
CA TYR A 7 2.89 -4.91 11.57
C TYR A 7 1.39 -4.99 11.81
N THR A 8 0.62 -4.54 10.83
CA THR A 8 -0.83 -4.69 10.78
C THR A 8 -1.21 -5.45 9.52
N LEU A 9 -2.01 -6.51 9.67
CA LEU A 9 -2.53 -7.29 8.55
C LEU A 9 -3.99 -6.94 8.30
N ASN A 10 -4.29 -6.43 7.12
CA ASN A 10 -5.66 -6.30 6.67
C ASN A 10 -6.06 -7.57 5.91
N LYS A 11 -6.76 -8.47 6.59
CA LYS A 11 -7.20 -9.76 6.02
C LYS A 11 -8.23 -9.61 4.90
N LYS A 12 -9.02 -8.54 4.91
CA LYS A 12 -10.09 -8.30 3.93
C LYS A 12 -9.51 -7.87 2.59
N LEU A 13 -8.51 -7.01 2.62
CA LEU A 13 -7.87 -6.45 1.43
C LEU A 13 -6.54 -7.17 1.08
N GLY A 14 -6.04 -8.03 1.96
CA GLY A 14 -4.85 -8.85 1.72
C GLY A 14 -3.54 -8.07 1.69
N TYR A 15 -3.39 -7.02 2.50
CA TYR A 15 -2.14 -6.29 2.60
C TYR A 15 -1.57 -6.24 4.03
N ILE A 16 -0.27 -6.02 4.11
CA ILE A 16 0.48 -5.84 5.35
C ILE A 16 1.00 -4.39 5.39
N SER A 17 0.82 -3.73 6.53
CA SER A 17 1.39 -2.43 6.82
C SER A 17 2.40 -2.55 7.96
N LEU A 18 3.63 -2.15 7.73
CA LEU A 18 4.67 -2.12 8.75
C LEU A 18 4.60 -0.83 9.56
N ARG A 19 4.84 -0.90 10.86
CA ARG A 19 4.89 0.29 11.72
C ARG A 19 6.20 1.05 11.58
N THR A 20 7.28 0.34 11.27
CA THR A 20 8.61 0.91 11.06
C THR A 20 9.00 0.78 9.59
N GLN A 21 9.57 1.83 9.03
CA GLN A 21 10.06 1.81 7.67
C GLN A 21 11.28 0.87 7.58
N LEU A 22 11.27 0.00 6.57
CA LEU A 22 12.39 -0.88 6.28
C LEU A 22 13.58 -0.07 5.74
N GLN A 23 14.77 -0.44 6.20
CA GLN A 23 16.01 0.10 5.65
C GLN A 23 16.21 -0.38 4.20
N ALA A 24 17.13 0.28 3.48
CA ALA A 24 17.37 -0.05 2.07
C ALA A 24 17.90 -1.48 1.87
N ASP A 25 18.71 -1.97 2.80
CA ASP A 25 19.35 -3.28 2.80
C ASP A 25 18.49 -4.39 3.45
N GLU A 26 17.35 -4.04 4.04
CA GLU A 26 16.45 -5.03 4.63
C GLU A 26 15.55 -5.67 3.60
N VAL A 27 15.35 -6.97 3.75
CA VAL A 27 14.51 -7.82 2.90
C VAL A 27 13.26 -8.22 3.66
N LEU A 28 12.09 -8.15 3.02
CA LEU A 28 10.82 -8.58 3.60
C LEU A 28 10.30 -9.84 2.89
N GLY A 29 10.15 -10.91 3.66
CA GLY A 29 9.51 -12.15 3.23
C GLY A 29 8.28 -12.47 4.07
N VAL A 30 7.36 -13.24 3.53
CA VAL A 30 6.15 -13.69 4.21
C VAL A 30 5.89 -15.16 3.94
N ALA A 31 5.41 -15.85 4.97
CA ALA A 31 4.76 -17.15 4.85
C ALA A 31 3.34 -17.04 5.43
N PHE A 32 2.36 -17.59 4.75
CA PHE A 32 0.95 -17.55 5.18
C PHE A 32 0.18 -18.77 4.70
N SER A 33 -0.92 -19.05 5.35
CA SER A 33 -1.89 -20.04 4.90
C SER A 33 -3.28 -19.44 4.77
N PHE A 34 -4.06 -19.95 3.85
CA PHE A 34 -5.45 -19.54 3.63
C PHE A 34 -6.31 -20.73 3.27
N ILE A 35 -7.61 -20.60 3.51
CA ILE A 35 -8.59 -21.62 3.16
C ILE A 35 -9.41 -21.11 1.96
N TYR A 36 -9.48 -21.94 0.93
CA TYR A 36 -10.31 -21.69 -0.25
C TYR A 36 -11.06 -22.96 -0.63
N ASN A 37 -12.37 -22.89 -0.78
CA ASN A 37 -13.25 -24.03 -1.07
C ASN A 37 -13.03 -25.24 -0.13
N GLY A 38 -12.84 -24.98 1.17
CA GLY A 38 -12.63 -26.03 2.17
C GLY A 38 -11.24 -26.68 2.15
N LYS A 39 -10.32 -26.23 1.30
CA LYS A 39 -8.93 -26.70 1.24
C LYS A 39 -8.00 -25.62 1.80
N THR A 40 -7.03 -26.07 2.60
CA THR A 40 -5.96 -25.21 3.10
C THR A 40 -4.82 -25.15 2.10
N TYR A 41 -4.41 -23.94 1.78
CA TYR A 41 -3.26 -23.63 0.94
C TYR A 41 -2.21 -22.92 1.79
N GLN A 42 -0.94 -23.29 1.60
CA GLN A 42 0.18 -22.66 2.28
C GLN A 42 1.14 -22.07 1.25
N VAL A 43 1.61 -20.88 1.52
CA VAL A 43 2.65 -20.18 0.75
C VAL A 43 3.82 -19.91 1.66
N GLY A 44 4.96 -20.48 1.32
CA GLY A 44 6.14 -20.44 2.16
C GLY A 44 6.09 -21.44 3.33
N GLU A 45 7.16 -21.50 4.08
CA GLU A 45 7.35 -22.38 5.25
C GLU A 45 7.31 -21.55 6.53
N PHE A 46 6.60 -22.05 7.52
CA PHE A 46 6.58 -21.39 8.83
C PHE A 46 7.84 -21.75 9.63
N SER A 47 8.41 -20.76 10.29
CA SER A 47 9.55 -20.96 11.19
C SER A 47 9.26 -21.92 12.35
N THR A 48 7.97 -22.14 12.64
CA THR A 48 7.51 -23.09 13.67
C THR A 48 7.55 -24.54 13.22
N ASP A 49 7.59 -24.80 11.91
CA ASP A 49 7.52 -26.15 11.34
C ASP A 49 8.89 -26.82 11.32
N ASN A 50 9.98 -26.04 11.32
CA ASN A 50 11.36 -26.52 11.31
C ASN A 50 11.96 -26.48 12.73
N LYS A 51 11.63 -27.46 13.56
CA LYS A 51 12.09 -27.50 14.96
C LYS A 51 13.39 -28.24 15.22
N GLU A 52 13.93 -28.99 14.26
CA GLU A 52 14.96 -29.99 14.59
C GLU A 52 16.35 -29.76 13.99
N ASN A 53 16.53 -28.92 12.97
CA ASN A 53 17.85 -28.70 12.37
C ASN A 53 18.14 -27.23 12.13
N THR A 54 19.20 -26.73 12.76
CA THR A 54 19.69 -25.32 12.58
C THR A 54 20.32 -25.07 11.20
N SER A 55 20.41 -26.09 10.34
CA SER A 55 20.97 -25.99 8.98
C SER A 55 19.94 -25.89 7.86
N ASP A 56 18.63 -25.96 8.17
CA ASP A 56 17.60 -25.99 7.18
C ASP A 56 17.24 -24.55 6.76
N CYS A 57 17.17 -24.32 5.44
CA CYS A 57 16.70 -23.06 4.87
C CYS A 57 15.17 -23.02 4.87
N ILE A 58 14.60 -21.89 5.24
CA ILE A 58 13.15 -21.63 5.18
C ILE A 58 12.82 -20.91 3.88
N TYR A 59 11.89 -21.45 3.12
CA TYR A 59 11.39 -20.84 1.90
C TYR A 59 10.21 -19.89 2.20
N VAL A 60 10.36 -18.62 1.83
CA VAL A 60 9.32 -17.61 2.04
C VAL A 60 9.01 -16.86 0.74
N LYS A 61 7.81 -16.31 0.64
CA LYS A 61 7.47 -15.41 -0.46
C LYS A 61 8.11 -14.05 -0.23
N LEU A 62 8.94 -13.60 -1.17
CA LEU A 62 9.58 -12.30 -1.11
C LEU A 62 8.57 -11.19 -1.42
N LEU A 63 8.48 -10.19 -0.53
CA LEU A 63 7.66 -8.98 -0.71
C LEU A 63 8.51 -7.75 -1.05
N LYS A 64 9.71 -7.62 -0.47
CA LYS A 64 10.68 -6.56 -0.76
C LYS A 64 12.08 -7.17 -0.79
N GLY A 65 12.82 -6.89 -1.86
CA GLY A 65 14.24 -7.19 -1.98
C GLY A 65 15.12 -5.99 -1.65
N ILE A 66 16.43 -6.16 -1.75
CA ILE A 66 17.42 -5.08 -1.60
C ILE A 66 17.29 -4.10 -2.77
N THR A 67 17.23 -4.62 -3.99
CA THR A 67 17.07 -3.80 -5.20
C THR A 67 15.59 -3.75 -5.57
N MET A 68 15.03 -2.55 -5.67
CA MET A 68 13.66 -2.31 -6.11
C MET A 68 13.72 -1.81 -7.56
N SER A 69 13.27 -2.65 -8.50
CA SER A 69 13.19 -2.32 -9.93
C SER A 69 11.85 -2.76 -10.48
N PRO A 70 11.28 -2.05 -11.46
CA PRO A 70 10.05 -2.45 -12.15
C PRO A 70 10.11 -3.84 -12.78
N ASP A 71 11.31 -4.31 -13.13
CA ASP A 71 11.53 -5.63 -13.75
C ASP A 71 11.44 -6.79 -12.74
N MET A 72 11.43 -6.50 -11.44
CA MET A 72 11.38 -7.52 -10.40
C MET A 72 9.95 -8.03 -10.18
N MET A 73 9.80 -9.35 -10.06
CA MET A 73 8.51 -10.01 -9.87
C MET A 73 7.73 -9.54 -8.64
N PHE A 74 8.42 -9.03 -7.61
CA PHE A 74 7.78 -8.49 -6.40
C PHE A 74 7.42 -7.00 -6.50
N TRP A 75 7.77 -6.31 -7.61
CA TRP A 75 7.40 -4.91 -7.82
C TRP A 75 5.89 -4.68 -7.76
N ASP A 76 5.11 -5.62 -8.30
CA ASP A 76 3.65 -5.53 -8.32
C ASP A 76 2.98 -5.84 -6.97
N LEU A 77 3.74 -6.40 -6.01
CA LEU A 77 3.26 -6.66 -4.65
C LEU A 77 3.30 -5.42 -3.76
N MET A 78 4.01 -4.38 -4.17
CA MET A 78 4.13 -3.13 -3.44
C MET A 78 2.91 -2.24 -3.68
N MET A 79 2.40 -1.61 -2.64
CA MET A 79 1.37 -0.58 -2.77
C MET A 79 2.01 0.70 -3.35
N LYS A 80 1.68 1.03 -4.59
CA LYS A 80 2.37 2.10 -5.35
C LYS A 80 1.79 3.49 -5.11
N ASN A 81 0.53 3.60 -4.70
CA ASN A 81 -0.19 4.87 -4.54
C ASN A 81 -0.47 5.20 -3.08
N VAL A 82 0.52 4.98 -2.20
CA VAL A 82 0.45 5.33 -0.78
C VAL A 82 1.37 6.53 -0.53
N TYR A 83 0.79 7.63 -0.11
CA TYR A 83 1.49 8.89 0.13
C TYR A 83 1.43 9.26 1.60
N SER A 84 2.55 9.73 2.16
CA SER A 84 2.57 10.29 3.51
C SER A 84 1.94 11.68 3.49
N LEU A 85 0.97 11.91 4.38
CA LEU A 85 0.38 13.24 4.56
C LEU A 85 1.25 14.17 5.42
N GLY A 86 2.32 13.65 6.04
CA GLY A 86 3.17 14.42 6.95
C GLY A 86 2.45 14.91 8.21
N ALA A 87 1.28 14.36 8.52
CA ALA A 87 0.44 14.76 9.64
C ALA A 87 0.27 13.60 10.63
N TYR A 88 0.25 13.91 11.90
CA TYR A 88 -0.03 12.97 12.99
C TYR A 88 -1.45 13.15 13.51
N SER A 89 -2.09 12.07 13.93
CA SER A 89 -3.42 12.10 14.57
C SER A 89 -4.49 12.78 13.72
N VAL A 90 -4.54 12.45 12.44
CA VAL A 90 -5.56 12.97 11.51
C VAL A 90 -6.94 12.53 11.99
N GLN A 91 -7.84 13.51 12.21
CA GLN A 91 -9.23 13.25 12.58
C GLN A 91 -10.08 13.11 11.33
N LYS A 92 -10.96 12.12 11.29
CA LYS A 92 -11.87 11.90 10.15
C LYS A 92 -12.87 13.05 9.98
N GLU A 93 -13.36 13.60 11.10
CA GLU A 93 -14.32 14.71 11.06
C GLU A 93 -13.69 15.99 10.47
N LYS A 94 -14.33 16.54 9.48
CA LYS A 94 -13.91 17.78 8.74
C LYS A 94 -12.55 17.67 8.05
N PHE A 95 -12.08 16.43 7.80
CA PHE A 95 -10.88 16.25 6.99
C PHE A 95 -11.13 16.71 5.56
N LYS A 96 -10.22 17.53 5.02
CA LYS A 96 -10.25 17.96 3.62
C LYS A 96 -8.90 17.65 2.98
N LEU A 97 -8.91 16.87 1.92
CA LEU A 97 -7.75 16.61 1.10
C LEU A 97 -7.83 17.42 -0.18
N ASN A 98 -6.83 18.24 -0.42
CA ASN A 98 -6.65 18.93 -1.70
C ASN A 98 -5.37 18.41 -2.35
N VAL A 99 -5.49 17.96 -3.60
CA VAL A 99 -4.35 17.62 -4.43
C VAL A 99 -4.14 18.74 -5.43
N THR A 100 -2.94 19.30 -5.46
CA THR A 100 -2.59 20.40 -6.35
C THR A 100 -1.45 20.02 -7.27
N TYR A 101 -1.50 20.51 -8.49
CA TYR A 101 -0.44 20.47 -9.47
C TYR A 101 0.26 21.82 -9.49
N GLN A 102 1.57 21.83 -9.38
CA GLN A 102 2.38 23.02 -9.58
C GLN A 102 2.85 23.07 -11.03
N SER A 103 2.46 24.08 -11.76
CA SER A 103 2.92 24.29 -13.13
C SER A 103 4.37 24.79 -13.12
N ASP A 104 5.27 24.09 -13.78
CA ASP A 104 6.69 24.48 -13.90
C ASP A 104 6.87 25.82 -14.65
N SER A 105 5.94 26.16 -15.56
CA SER A 105 6.00 27.37 -16.36
C SER A 105 5.53 28.63 -15.63
N THR A 106 4.51 28.48 -14.75
CA THR A 106 3.90 29.63 -14.05
C THR A 106 4.17 29.64 -12.55
N GLY A 107 4.64 28.53 -11.98
CA GLY A 107 4.84 28.34 -10.54
C GLY A 107 3.52 28.35 -9.73
N THR A 108 2.36 28.41 -10.38
CA THR A 108 1.05 28.45 -9.72
C THR A 108 0.55 27.06 -9.37
N TYR A 109 -0.17 26.96 -8.26
CA TYR A 109 -0.82 25.73 -7.82
C TYR A 109 -2.27 25.72 -8.29
N VAL A 110 -2.65 24.67 -9.00
CA VAL A 110 -4.03 24.45 -9.46
C VAL A 110 -4.49 23.06 -9.04
N ASN A 111 -5.78 22.87 -8.83
CA ASN A 111 -6.36 21.57 -8.43
C ASN A 111 -6.89 20.75 -9.60
N TYR A 112 -6.56 21.14 -10.82
CA TYR A 112 -6.94 20.46 -12.07
C TYR A 112 -5.72 20.32 -12.98
N LEU A 113 -5.81 19.42 -13.96
CA LEU A 113 -4.79 19.30 -15.00
C LEU A 113 -5.08 20.36 -16.11
N PRO A 114 -4.11 21.23 -16.43
CA PRO A 114 -4.30 22.21 -17.49
C PRO A 114 -4.30 21.59 -18.90
N GLU A 115 -3.62 20.46 -19.09
CA GLU A 115 -3.37 19.84 -20.39
C GLU A 115 -3.50 18.32 -20.34
N GLY A 116 -3.58 17.68 -21.54
CA GLY A 116 -3.61 16.23 -21.68
C GLY A 116 -5.04 15.64 -21.77
N ASN A 117 -5.14 14.32 -21.76
CA ASN A 117 -6.41 13.60 -21.94
C ASN A 117 -7.43 13.83 -20.80
N CYS A 118 -6.94 14.25 -19.64
CA CYS A 118 -7.76 14.55 -18.46
C CYS A 118 -7.81 16.06 -18.18
N ALA A 119 -7.60 16.91 -19.19
CA ALA A 119 -7.60 18.36 -19.03
C ALA A 119 -8.90 18.87 -18.39
N ASN A 120 -8.78 19.85 -17.51
CA ASN A 120 -9.87 20.47 -16.75
C ASN A 120 -10.61 19.56 -15.77
N GLN A 121 -10.10 18.35 -15.52
CA GLN A 121 -10.63 17.49 -14.47
C GLN A 121 -9.92 17.74 -13.14
N ILE A 122 -10.69 17.69 -12.05
CA ILE A 122 -10.16 17.84 -10.69
C ILE A 122 -9.22 16.68 -10.38
N LEU A 123 -8.04 16.98 -9.82
CA LEU A 123 -7.00 15.98 -9.57
C LEU A 123 -7.43 14.85 -8.63
N ILE A 124 -8.25 15.13 -7.63
CA ILE A 124 -8.82 14.10 -6.74
C ILE A 124 -9.59 13.05 -7.56
N ARG A 125 -10.38 13.49 -8.55
CA ARG A 125 -11.12 12.58 -9.45
C ARG A 125 -10.21 11.80 -10.38
N VAL A 126 -9.21 12.45 -10.97
CA VAL A 126 -8.24 11.81 -11.86
C VAL A 126 -7.47 10.71 -11.12
N LEU A 127 -7.12 10.96 -9.86
CA LEU A 127 -6.45 9.99 -9.00
C LEU A 127 -7.39 8.94 -8.40
N GLY A 128 -8.71 9.10 -8.60
CA GLY A 128 -9.73 8.19 -8.08
C GLY A 128 -9.82 8.17 -6.55
N LEU A 129 -9.55 9.31 -5.91
CA LEU A 129 -9.60 9.47 -4.46
C LEU A 129 -10.99 9.90 -3.96
N ASP A 130 -11.91 10.22 -4.86
CA ASP A 130 -13.30 10.63 -4.59
C ASP A 130 -14.31 9.49 -4.79
N ARG A 131 -13.86 8.24 -4.74
CA ARG A 131 -14.73 7.10 -5.08
C ARG A 131 -15.68 6.68 -4.00
N LEU A 132 -15.33 6.94 -2.74
CA LEU A 132 -16.09 6.50 -1.57
C LEU A 132 -16.47 7.70 -0.73
N ASP A 133 -17.68 7.64 -0.15
CA ASP A 133 -18.13 8.59 0.87
C ASP A 133 -17.62 8.20 2.27
N THR A 134 -17.96 8.98 3.28
CA THR A 134 -17.64 8.75 4.69
C THR A 134 -18.09 7.38 5.22
N TYR A 135 -19.04 6.74 4.55
CA TYR A 135 -19.61 5.44 4.92
C TYR A 135 -19.11 4.29 4.05
N ASP A 136 -18.06 4.51 3.26
CA ASP A 136 -17.50 3.55 2.30
C ASP A 136 -18.48 3.16 1.15
N ASN A 137 -19.47 4.00 0.84
CA ASN A 137 -20.32 3.80 -0.31
C ASN A 137 -19.79 4.54 -1.53
N PRO A 138 -19.98 4.00 -2.75
CA PRO A 138 -19.56 4.66 -3.97
C PRO A 138 -20.31 6.00 -4.18
N ASN A 139 -19.57 7.11 -4.15
CA ASN A 139 -20.10 8.45 -4.37
C ASN A 139 -19.03 9.39 -4.94
N PRO A 140 -18.76 9.35 -6.26
CA PRO A 140 -17.73 10.19 -6.88
C PRO A 140 -18.20 11.64 -7.02
N ASP A 141 -18.11 12.43 -5.96
CA ASP A 141 -18.57 13.84 -5.90
C ASP A 141 -17.47 14.88 -6.07
N GLY A 142 -16.20 14.46 -6.12
CA GLY A 142 -15.03 15.33 -6.26
C GLY A 142 -14.42 15.75 -4.92
N PHE A 143 -14.86 15.16 -3.82
CA PHE A 143 -14.30 15.34 -2.49
C PHE A 143 -13.71 14.03 -1.97
N PHE A 144 -12.81 14.16 -1.02
CA PHE A 144 -12.30 13.03 -0.25
C PHE A 144 -12.94 13.11 1.14
N ASP A 145 -13.80 12.16 1.43
CA ASP A 145 -14.56 12.08 2.69
C ASP A 145 -13.95 11.12 3.72
#